data_a05785d38f651821066e2cb121a8d560
#
_entry.id   a05785d38f651821066e2cb121a8d560
#
_cell.length_a   1.000
_cell.length_b   1.000
_cell.length_c   1.000
_cell.angle_alpha   90.00
_cell.angle_beta   90.00
_cell.angle_gamma   90.00
#
_symmetry.space_group_name_H-M   'P 1'
#
loop_
_entity.id
_entity.type
_entity.pdbx_description
1 polymer ?
#
loop_
_entity_poly.entity_id
_entity_poly.type
_entity_poly.pdbx_seq_one_letter_code
_entity_poly.pdbx_strand_id
1 'polypeptide(L)'
;QGAGLLNEDILELVLRHANWNPYMLCAIACVCKALNELIKLEMWKKFCLSRAPRMAADLSFGVKNDAIEINWDKLGKLMIYCAGCHSTRHFKSLSPPGGGHLVLKSRFSRTSGRSFLHPKCRSDVLYVTDLCEHLDDEEDVGLFRGVFKSFGASKTRQMLLDRGKLEEGACCPFCRSRVWSMMEARMIPPSAQRRLASYDYENSIEYLVCINGHLTGMCLLLPLPDSDEERAG
;
A
#
# COMPACT_ATOMS: atom_id res chain seq x y z
N GLN A 1 1.70 37.02 -14.93
CA GLN A 1 1.57 36.19 -16.15
C GLN A 1 2.73 35.21 -16.26
N GLY A 2 2.76 34.18 -15.45
CA GLY A 2 3.71 33.08 -15.52
C GLY A 2 3.07 31.91 -16.27
N ALA A 3 3.04 32.01 -17.59
CA ALA A 3 2.64 30.91 -18.45
C ALA A 3 3.81 29.93 -18.59
N GLY A 4 3.91 28.97 -17.72
CA GLY A 4 4.96 27.96 -17.76
C GLY A 4 4.49 26.70 -17.04
N LEU A 5 5.42 25.82 -16.65
CA LEU A 5 5.16 24.59 -15.88
C LEU A 5 4.40 24.81 -14.56
N LEU A 6 4.25 26.06 -14.11
CA LEU A 6 3.39 26.43 -12.98
C LEU A 6 1.89 26.49 -13.33
N ASN A 7 1.54 26.39 -14.63
CA ASN A 7 0.16 26.24 -15.04
C ASN A 7 -0.29 24.79 -14.84
N GLU A 8 -1.35 24.61 -14.04
CA GLU A 8 -1.90 23.29 -13.70
C GLU A 8 -2.26 22.48 -14.95
N ASP A 9 -2.91 23.11 -15.94
CA ASP A 9 -3.38 22.42 -17.14
C ASP A 9 -2.21 21.93 -18.00
N ILE A 10 -1.16 22.74 -18.11
CA ILE A 10 0.04 22.36 -18.86
C ILE A 10 0.75 21.19 -18.15
N LEU A 11 0.90 21.29 -16.84
CA LEU A 11 1.53 20.22 -16.05
C LEU A 11 0.73 18.92 -16.13
N GLU A 12 -0.59 19.00 -16.04
CA GLU A 12 -1.44 17.82 -16.22
C GLU A 12 -1.27 17.20 -17.59
N LEU A 13 -1.25 18.01 -18.65
CA LEU A 13 -1.06 17.54 -20.01
C LEU A 13 0.28 16.82 -20.19
N VAL A 14 1.37 17.39 -19.66
CA VAL A 14 2.70 16.77 -19.66
C VAL A 14 2.68 15.43 -18.93
N LEU A 15 2.09 15.38 -17.73
CA LEU A 15 2.02 14.15 -16.94
C LEU A 15 1.15 13.08 -17.60
N ARG A 16 0.06 13.46 -18.25
CA ARG A 16 -0.78 12.54 -19.06
C ARG A 16 0.01 11.94 -20.21
N HIS A 17 0.75 12.74 -20.98
CA HIS A 17 1.60 12.25 -22.06
C HIS A 17 2.71 11.32 -21.57
N ALA A 18 3.24 11.59 -20.38
CA ALA A 18 4.18 10.71 -19.70
C ALA A 18 3.50 9.50 -19.03
N ASN A 19 2.23 9.23 -19.33
CA ASN A 19 1.44 8.17 -18.73
C ASN A 19 1.51 8.16 -17.20
N TRP A 20 1.44 9.35 -16.58
CA TRP A 20 1.52 9.52 -15.13
C TRP A 20 2.73 8.80 -14.51
N ASN A 21 3.89 8.94 -15.13
CA ASN A 21 5.11 8.31 -14.64
C ASN A 21 5.46 8.83 -13.24
N PRO A 22 5.52 7.97 -12.21
CA PRO A 22 5.77 8.40 -10.84
C PRO A 22 7.16 9.01 -10.62
N TYR A 23 8.17 8.58 -11.38
CA TYR A 23 9.49 9.20 -11.32
C TYR A 23 9.46 10.66 -11.77
N MET A 24 8.76 10.93 -12.87
CA MET A 24 8.60 12.30 -13.38
C MET A 24 7.83 13.16 -12.38
N LEU A 25 6.75 12.64 -11.82
CA LEU A 25 5.93 13.35 -10.83
C LEU A 25 6.75 13.73 -9.59
N CYS A 26 7.55 12.80 -9.07
CA CYS A 26 8.45 13.05 -7.94
C CYS A 26 9.58 14.02 -8.33
N ALA A 27 10.17 13.90 -9.54
CA ALA A 27 11.23 14.77 -10.00
C ALA A 27 10.75 16.22 -10.12
N ILE A 28 9.57 16.44 -10.71
CA ILE A 28 8.96 17.77 -10.82
C ILE A 28 8.72 18.38 -9.43
N ALA A 29 8.24 17.58 -8.47
CA ALA A 29 8.04 18.03 -7.10
C ALA A 29 9.33 18.48 -6.39
N CYS A 30 10.49 18.00 -6.85
CA CYS A 30 11.79 18.37 -6.28
C CYS A 30 12.40 19.65 -6.88
N VAL A 31 11.83 20.20 -7.96
CA VAL A 31 12.42 21.35 -8.67
C VAL A 31 12.30 22.64 -7.85
N CYS A 32 11.11 22.93 -7.33
CA CYS A 32 10.89 24.12 -6.50
C CYS A 32 9.65 23.97 -5.62
N LYS A 33 9.53 24.88 -4.62
CA LYS A 33 8.41 24.87 -3.68
C LYS A 33 7.04 24.98 -4.36
N ALA A 34 6.91 25.86 -5.35
CA ALA A 34 5.64 26.08 -6.05
C ALA A 34 5.18 24.82 -6.79
N LEU A 35 6.07 24.13 -7.50
CA LEU A 35 5.77 22.87 -8.15
C LEU A 35 5.46 21.76 -7.14
N ASN A 36 6.18 21.72 -6.03
CA ASN A 36 5.88 20.76 -4.94
C ASN A 36 4.47 20.94 -4.38
N GLU A 37 4.05 22.19 -4.13
CA GLU A 37 2.69 22.47 -3.66
C GLU A 37 1.64 22.10 -4.71
N LEU A 38 1.84 22.46 -5.95
CA LEU A 38 0.94 22.11 -7.06
C LEU A 38 0.81 20.57 -7.21
N ILE A 39 1.93 19.86 -7.15
CA ILE A 39 1.94 18.39 -7.18
C ILE A 39 1.15 17.82 -5.99
N LYS A 40 1.36 18.34 -4.78
CA LYS A 40 0.68 17.85 -3.57
C LYS A 40 -0.83 18.09 -3.59
N LEU A 41 -1.24 19.27 -3.99
CA LEU A 41 -2.64 19.68 -3.93
C LEU A 41 -3.49 19.06 -5.03
N GLU A 42 -2.95 19.00 -6.25
CA GLU A 42 -3.74 18.66 -7.43
C GLU A 42 -3.27 17.39 -8.15
N MET A 43 -1.98 17.28 -8.42
CA MET A 43 -1.50 16.23 -9.31
C MET A 43 -1.56 14.82 -8.69
N TRP A 44 -1.36 14.67 -7.39
CA TRP A 44 -1.55 13.39 -6.72
C TRP A 44 -2.99 12.88 -6.80
N LYS A 45 -3.97 13.77 -6.69
CA LYS A 45 -5.38 13.42 -6.87
C LYS A 45 -5.64 12.91 -8.28
N LYS A 46 -5.21 13.67 -9.28
CA LYS A 46 -5.35 13.30 -10.70
C LYS A 46 -4.62 12.00 -11.03
N PHE A 47 -3.41 11.82 -10.47
CA PHE A 47 -2.66 10.57 -10.56
C PHE A 47 -3.45 9.38 -10.00
N CYS A 48 -3.95 9.48 -8.77
CA CYS A 48 -4.72 8.41 -8.13
C CYS A 48 -5.99 8.06 -8.91
N LEU A 49 -6.72 9.06 -9.39
CA LEU A 49 -7.91 8.88 -10.23
C LEU A 49 -7.59 8.22 -11.58
N SER A 50 -6.43 8.53 -12.16
CA SER A 50 -5.98 7.91 -13.41
C SER A 50 -5.56 6.45 -13.21
N ARG A 51 -4.84 6.16 -12.14
CA ARG A 51 -4.25 4.83 -11.90
C ARG A 51 -5.20 3.81 -11.30
N ALA A 52 -6.07 4.24 -10.40
CA ALA A 52 -7.02 3.36 -9.70
C ALA A 52 -8.38 4.06 -9.53
N PRO A 53 -9.11 4.37 -10.63
CA PRO A 53 -10.31 5.19 -10.58
C PRO A 53 -11.40 4.61 -9.68
N ARG A 54 -11.61 3.29 -9.70
CA ARG A 54 -12.60 2.62 -8.86
C ARG A 54 -12.27 2.72 -7.38
N MET A 55 -11.00 2.47 -7.01
CA MET A 55 -10.55 2.59 -5.62
C MET A 55 -10.63 4.03 -5.14
N ALA A 56 -10.11 4.97 -5.93
CA ALA A 56 -10.12 6.39 -5.58
C ALA A 56 -11.55 6.93 -5.40
N ALA A 57 -12.47 6.57 -6.30
CA ALA A 57 -13.88 6.92 -6.18
C ALA A 57 -14.54 6.30 -4.93
N ASP A 58 -14.30 5.01 -4.68
CA ASP A 58 -14.91 4.31 -3.53
C ASP A 58 -14.38 4.84 -2.19
N LEU A 59 -13.10 5.17 -2.10
CA LEU A 59 -12.51 5.81 -0.92
C LEU A 59 -13.09 7.22 -0.69
N SER A 60 -13.41 7.96 -1.77
CA SER A 60 -14.02 9.30 -1.69
C SER A 60 -15.48 9.29 -1.24
N PHE A 61 -16.21 8.23 -1.49
CA PHE A 61 -17.65 8.15 -1.26
C PHE A 61 -18.06 8.08 0.22
N GLY A 62 -17.13 7.86 1.16
CA GLY A 62 -17.40 7.73 2.59
C GLY A 62 -17.32 9.03 3.40
N VAL A 63 -16.96 10.13 2.78
CA VAL A 63 -16.48 11.36 3.46
C VAL A 63 -17.60 12.29 3.94
N LYS A 64 -18.89 12.01 3.67
CA LYS A 64 -19.95 12.98 3.96
C LYS A 64 -20.26 13.23 5.44
N ASN A 65 -19.87 12.34 6.36
CA ASN A 65 -20.19 12.51 7.80
C ASN A 65 -18.98 12.41 8.76
N ASP A 66 -17.87 11.89 8.34
CA ASP A 66 -16.63 11.88 9.13
C ASP A 66 -15.55 12.58 8.32
N ALA A 67 -15.21 13.80 8.68
CA ALA A 67 -14.32 14.70 7.94
C ALA A 67 -12.85 14.23 7.86
N ILE A 68 -12.60 12.99 7.46
CA ILE A 68 -11.27 12.54 7.10
C ILE A 68 -11.13 12.74 5.60
N GLU A 69 -10.66 13.90 5.23
CA GLU A 69 -10.26 14.21 3.87
C GLU A 69 -9.21 13.21 3.40
N ILE A 70 -9.39 12.65 2.19
CA ILE A 70 -8.40 11.75 1.62
C ILE A 70 -7.11 12.52 1.41
N ASN A 71 -6.07 12.05 2.03
CA ASN A 71 -4.74 12.58 1.79
C ASN A 71 -4.17 11.95 0.51
N TRP A 72 -4.36 12.64 -0.62
CA TRP A 72 -4.02 12.14 -1.95
C TRP A 72 -2.53 11.88 -2.15
N ASP A 73 -1.64 12.64 -1.50
CA ASP A 73 -0.20 12.42 -1.58
C ASP A 73 0.21 11.12 -0.87
N LYS A 74 -0.44 10.78 0.25
CA LYS A 74 -0.21 9.52 0.97
C LYS A 74 -0.79 8.33 0.21
N LEU A 75 -1.97 8.50 -0.38
CA LEU A 75 -2.55 7.48 -1.26
C LEU A 75 -1.68 7.27 -2.49
N GLY A 76 -1.19 8.35 -3.10
CA GLY A 76 -0.24 8.26 -4.21
C GLY A 76 1.03 7.51 -3.84
N LYS A 77 1.64 7.81 -2.69
CA LYS A 77 2.79 7.05 -2.17
C LYS A 77 2.47 5.58 -1.97
N LEU A 78 1.32 5.26 -1.37
CA LEU A 78 0.87 3.88 -1.22
C LEU A 78 0.82 3.15 -2.56
N MET A 79 0.40 3.84 -3.62
CA MET A 79 0.27 3.24 -4.96
C MET A 79 1.61 2.96 -5.64
N ILE A 80 2.63 3.78 -5.37
CA ILE A 80 3.88 3.73 -6.13
C ILE A 80 5.10 3.28 -5.33
N TYR A 81 5.02 3.18 -4.02
CA TYR A 81 6.19 2.93 -3.19
C TYR A 81 6.11 1.59 -2.49
N CYS A 82 7.12 0.74 -2.73
CA CYS A 82 7.37 -0.46 -1.96
C CYS A 82 8.49 -0.20 -0.95
N ALA A 83 8.21 -0.35 0.32
CA ALA A 83 9.14 0.01 1.40
C ALA A 83 10.12 -1.10 1.78
N GLY A 84 10.03 -2.29 1.20
CA GLY A 84 10.70 -3.47 1.70
C GLY A 84 11.98 -3.91 0.99
N CYS A 85 12.37 -3.24 -0.09
CA CYS A 85 13.40 -3.76 -0.99
C CYS A 85 14.83 -3.86 -0.48
N HIS A 86 15.14 -3.36 0.71
CA HIS A 86 16.47 -3.49 1.30
C HIS A 86 16.44 -3.78 2.80
N SER A 87 15.28 -4.01 3.35
CA SER A 87 15.16 -4.44 4.72
C SER A 87 14.89 -5.94 4.75
N THR A 88 15.91 -6.69 4.47
CA THR A 88 15.95 -8.08 4.86
C THR A 88 15.63 -8.15 6.35
N ARG A 89 14.63 -8.96 6.71
CA ARG A 89 14.35 -9.35 8.08
C ARG A 89 13.53 -8.37 8.92
N HIS A 90 12.26 -8.36 8.67
CA HIS A 90 11.21 -7.83 9.55
C HIS A 90 10.87 -6.35 9.42
N PHE A 91 9.60 -6.07 9.60
CA PHE A 91 9.02 -4.75 9.76
C PHE A 91 9.76 -3.80 10.73
N LYS A 92 10.67 -4.32 11.55
CA LYS A 92 11.57 -3.54 12.41
C LYS A 92 12.46 -2.58 11.66
N SER A 93 12.62 -2.76 10.37
CA SER A 93 13.45 -1.93 9.51
C SER A 93 12.66 -0.97 8.64
N LEU A 94 11.45 -0.59 9.02
CA LEU A 94 10.73 0.53 8.41
C LEU A 94 11.39 1.89 8.70
N SER A 95 12.58 1.88 9.26
CA SER A 95 13.40 3.08 9.42
C SER A 95 13.96 3.51 8.09
N PRO A 96 13.76 4.76 7.67
CA PRO A 96 14.43 5.34 6.51
C PRO A 96 15.87 5.71 6.88
N PRO A 97 16.73 6.05 5.94
CA PRO A 97 16.49 6.39 4.55
C PRO A 97 17.28 5.50 3.60
N GLY A 98 16.64 4.94 2.61
CA GLY A 98 17.36 4.32 1.49
C GLY A 98 16.79 3.01 0.99
N GLY A 99 15.95 2.33 1.76
CA GLY A 99 15.31 1.10 1.32
C GLY A 99 13.96 1.38 0.65
N GLY A 100 13.70 0.70 -0.42
CA GLY A 100 12.46 0.79 -1.17
C GLY A 100 12.65 1.21 -2.62
N HIS A 101 11.65 0.93 -3.44
CA HIS A 101 11.66 1.31 -4.84
C HIS A 101 10.29 1.82 -5.29
N LEU A 102 10.28 2.50 -6.44
CA LEU A 102 9.05 2.91 -7.08
C LEU A 102 8.47 1.76 -7.92
N VAL A 103 7.22 1.44 -7.67
CA VAL A 103 6.46 0.45 -8.42
C VAL A 103 5.66 1.17 -9.50
N LEU A 104 5.99 0.94 -10.76
CA LEU A 104 5.36 1.64 -11.89
C LEU A 104 3.90 1.25 -12.08
N LYS A 105 3.54 0.01 -11.77
CA LYS A 105 2.18 -0.52 -11.88
C LYS A 105 1.84 -1.32 -10.63
N SER A 106 0.81 -0.89 -9.91
CA SER A 106 0.23 -1.65 -8.81
C SER A 106 -1.24 -1.90 -9.11
N ARG A 107 -1.67 -3.13 -8.93
CA ARG A 107 -3.09 -3.46 -8.92
C ARG A 107 -3.59 -3.47 -7.50
N PHE A 108 -4.76 -2.89 -7.28
CA PHE A 108 -5.45 -2.92 -6.01
C PHE A 108 -6.74 -3.73 -6.15
N SER A 109 -6.85 -4.75 -5.35
CA SER A 109 -8.06 -5.57 -5.25
C SER A 109 -8.85 -5.15 -4.02
N ARG A 110 -10.16 -4.91 -4.22
CA ARG A 110 -11.07 -4.71 -3.11
C ARG A 110 -11.30 -6.05 -2.44
N THR A 111 -11.00 -6.13 -1.16
CA THR A 111 -11.28 -7.31 -0.37
C THR A 111 -12.24 -6.98 0.77
N SER A 112 -13.20 -7.85 0.99
CA SER A 112 -14.00 -7.82 2.20
C SER A 112 -13.27 -8.61 3.27
N GLY A 113 -13.43 -8.22 4.53
CA GLY A 113 -12.78 -8.85 5.66
C GLY A 113 -13.00 -10.35 5.83
N ARG A 114 -13.80 -10.99 4.97
CA ARG A 114 -14.04 -12.44 5.07
C ARG A 114 -12.80 -13.30 4.84
N SER A 115 -11.89 -12.83 4.01
CA SER A 115 -10.71 -13.60 3.59
C SER A 115 -9.41 -13.13 4.24
N PHE A 116 -9.41 -11.98 4.90
CA PHE A 116 -8.16 -11.36 5.35
C PHE A 116 -8.17 -10.89 6.80
N LEU A 117 -9.28 -10.41 7.30
CA LEU A 117 -9.33 -9.82 8.62
C LEU A 117 -9.83 -10.83 9.67
N HIS A 118 -9.44 -10.58 10.90
CA HIS A 118 -9.99 -11.28 12.07
C HIS A 118 -11.52 -11.37 11.98
N PRO A 119 -12.17 -12.47 12.41
CA PRO A 119 -13.62 -12.65 12.29
C PRO A 119 -14.48 -11.48 12.72
N LYS A 120 -14.07 -10.75 13.77
CA LYS A 120 -14.79 -9.57 14.28
C LYS A 120 -14.70 -8.36 13.33
N CYS A 121 -13.69 -8.31 12.45
CA CYS A 121 -13.44 -7.21 11.52
C CYS A 121 -13.93 -7.50 10.10
N ARG A 122 -14.62 -8.63 9.87
CA ARG A 122 -15.02 -9.08 8.52
C ARG A 122 -15.96 -8.16 7.76
N SER A 123 -16.57 -7.19 8.45
CA SER A 123 -17.40 -6.15 7.80
C SER A 123 -16.58 -5.02 7.19
N ASP A 124 -15.33 -4.88 7.57
CA ASP A 124 -14.49 -3.81 7.08
C ASP A 124 -14.07 -4.08 5.63
N VAL A 125 -13.89 -3.01 4.88
CA VAL A 125 -13.48 -3.05 3.48
C VAL A 125 -12.12 -2.41 3.35
N LEU A 126 -11.24 -3.07 2.61
CA LEU A 126 -9.91 -2.55 2.31
C LEU A 126 -9.53 -2.85 0.85
N TYR A 127 -8.56 -2.09 0.37
CA TYR A 127 -7.91 -2.30 -0.91
C TYR A 127 -6.48 -2.77 -0.65
N VAL A 128 -6.09 -3.88 -1.25
CA VAL A 128 -4.76 -4.50 -1.08
C VAL A 128 -4.11 -4.66 -2.44
N THR A 129 -2.80 -4.42 -2.52
CA THR A 129 -2.02 -4.62 -3.75
C THR A 129 -1.76 -6.09 -4.01
N ASP A 130 -1.50 -6.41 -5.27
CA ASP A 130 -0.75 -7.60 -5.61
C ASP A 130 0.62 -7.56 -4.91
N LEU A 131 1.22 -8.72 -4.74
CA LEU A 131 2.53 -8.84 -4.10
C LEU A 131 3.61 -8.16 -4.94
N CYS A 132 4.50 -7.46 -4.27
CA CYS A 132 5.80 -7.11 -4.82
C CYS A 132 6.75 -8.23 -4.44
N GLU A 133 7.14 -9.06 -5.39
CA GLU A 133 8.01 -10.20 -5.19
C GLU A 133 9.47 -9.72 -5.12
N HIS A 134 10.16 -10.14 -4.08
CA HIS A 134 11.58 -9.89 -3.86
C HIS A 134 12.24 -11.25 -3.75
N LEU A 135 13.01 -11.58 -4.76
CA LEU A 135 13.72 -12.85 -4.87
C LEU A 135 15.16 -12.57 -4.47
N ASP A 136 15.52 -12.95 -3.27
CA ASP A 136 16.87 -12.82 -2.71
C ASP A 136 17.47 -14.20 -2.49
N ASP A 137 18.81 -14.26 -2.40
CA ASP A 137 19.55 -15.54 -2.28
C ASP A 137 19.24 -16.35 -1.02
N GLU A 138 18.67 -15.71 0.02
CA GLU A 138 18.40 -16.37 1.31
C GLU A 138 16.92 -16.67 1.53
N GLU A 139 16.02 -15.76 1.16
CA GLU A 139 14.58 -15.91 1.36
C GLU A 139 13.80 -15.11 0.32
N ASP A 140 12.90 -15.76 -0.38
CA ASP A 140 11.96 -15.10 -1.28
C ASP A 140 10.83 -14.48 -0.47
N VAL A 141 10.65 -13.18 -0.57
CA VAL A 141 9.60 -12.46 0.16
C VAL A 141 8.63 -11.74 -0.76
N GLY A 142 7.36 -11.77 -0.40
CA GLY A 142 6.29 -11.01 -1.03
C GLY A 142 5.83 -9.88 -0.11
N LEU A 143 5.88 -8.66 -0.60
CA LEU A 143 5.41 -7.49 0.13
C LEU A 143 4.10 -6.98 -0.46
N PHE A 144 3.15 -6.71 0.39
CA PHE A 144 1.87 -6.12 0.01
C PHE A 144 1.55 -4.90 0.85
N ARG A 145 0.72 -4.05 0.32
CA ARG A 145 0.28 -2.83 0.97
C ARG A 145 -1.19 -2.58 0.70
N GLY A 146 -1.82 -1.83 1.56
CA GLY A 146 -3.25 -1.59 1.42
C GLY A 146 -3.74 -0.37 2.19
N VAL A 147 -5.01 -0.08 2.01
CA VAL A 147 -5.71 1.01 2.68
C VAL A 147 -7.13 0.59 3.02
N PHE A 148 -7.56 0.90 4.22
CA PHE A 148 -8.93 0.68 4.66
C PHE A 148 -9.85 1.77 4.12
N LYS A 149 -11.03 1.36 3.69
CA LYS A 149 -12.15 2.28 3.44
C LYS A 149 -12.76 2.68 4.79
N SER A 150 -12.96 3.97 5.02
CA SER A 150 -13.60 4.49 6.24
C SER A 150 -12.97 3.96 7.53
N PHE A 151 -11.63 3.97 7.61
CA PHE A 151 -10.89 3.39 8.73
C PHE A 151 -11.33 3.97 10.09
N GLY A 152 -11.68 5.26 10.13
CA GLY A 152 -12.15 5.93 11.35
C GLY A 152 -13.32 5.21 12.03
N ALA A 153 -14.24 4.65 11.25
CA ALA A 153 -15.42 3.93 11.69
C ALA A 153 -15.28 2.40 11.64
N SER A 154 -14.09 1.88 11.30
CA SER A 154 -13.88 0.44 11.12
C SER A 154 -13.81 -0.32 12.44
N LYS A 155 -14.26 -1.57 12.42
CA LYS A 155 -14.11 -2.49 13.56
C LYS A 155 -12.65 -2.86 13.79
N THR A 156 -11.85 -2.89 12.73
CA THR A 156 -10.40 -3.09 12.84
C THR A 156 -9.77 -2.01 13.70
N ARG A 157 -10.10 -0.73 13.45
CA ARG A 157 -9.58 0.36 14.28
C ARG A 157 -10.00 0.23 15.73
N GLN A 158 -11.27 -0.08 15.99
CA GLN A 158 -11.77 -0.28 17.35
C GLN A 158 -11.00 -1.39 18.05
N MET A 159 -10.82 -2.55 17.40
CA MET A 159 -10.09 -3.66 17.97
C MET A 159 -8.61 -3.33 18.23
N LEU A 160 -7.97 -2.56 17.35
CA LEU A 160 -6.60 -2.11 17.52
C LEU A 160 -6.46 -1.13 18.69
N LEU A 161 -7.42 -0.24 18.87
CA LEU A 161 -7.45 0.67 20.03
C LEU A 161 -7.64 -0.07 21.37
N ASP A 162 -8.45 -1.13 21.36
CA ASP A 162 -8.76 -1.89 22.57
C ASP A 162 -7.64 -2.87 22.95
N ARG A 163 -6.95 -3.44 21.98
CA ARG A 163 -6.05 -4.58 22.18
C ARG A 163 -4.71 -4.44 21.49
N GLY A 164 -4.59 -3.53 20.54
CA GLY A 164 -3.38 -3.35 19.76
C GLY A 164 -2.29 -2.67 20.57
N LYS A 165 -1.06 -3.10 20.35
CA LYS A 165 0.13 -2.47 20.89
C LYS A 165 0.78 -1.67 19.79
N LEU A 166 1.13 -0.42 20.09
CA LEU A 166 1.91 0.40 19.16
C LEU A 166 3.36 -0.08 19.13
N GLU A 167 3.88 -0.25 17.93
CA GLU A 167 5.26 -0.63 17.72
C GLU A 167 6.20 0.54 18.03
N GLU A 168 7.20 0.29 18.85
CA GLU A 168 8.26 1.23 19.14
C GLU A 168 9.28 1.25 18.01
N GLY A 169 9.59 2.44 17.50
CA GLY A 169 10.57 2.61 16.44
C GLY A 169 10.08 2.32 15.02
N ALA A 170 8.84 1.86 14.84
CA ALA A 170 8.24 1.64 13.53
C ALA A 170 7.27 2.77 13.15
N CYS A 171 7.28 3.15 11.88
CA CYS A 171 6.33 4.11 11.33
C CYS A 171 5.85 3.71 9.95
N CYS A 172 4.65 4.16 9.62
CA CYS A 172 4.06 3.94 8.30
C CYS A 172 4.93 4.58 7.20
N PRO A 173 5.37 3.83 6.19
CA PRO A 173 6.22 4.36 5.11
C PRO A 173 5.50 5.40 4.25
N PHE A 174 4.18 5.41 4.25
CA PHE A 174 3.37 6.29 3.41
C PHE A 174 3.05 7.63 4.09
N CYS A 175 2.72 7.62 5.38
CA CYS A 175 2.27 8.82 6.09
C CYS A 175 3.06 9.17 7.35
N ARG A 176 4.10 8.41 7.69
CA ARG A 176 4.96 8.60 8.86
C ARG A 176 4.26 8.49 10.23
N SER A 177 3.01 8.06 10.24
CA SER A 177 2.26 7.85 11.48
C SER A 177 2.71 6.57 12.18
N ARG A 178 2.42 6.49 13.49
CA ARG A 178 2.65 5.27 14.27
C ARG A 178 1.83 4.10 13.73
N VAL A 179 2.33 2.90 13.96
CA VAL A 179 1.70 1.65 13.55
C VAL A 179 1.38 0.79 14.76
N TRP A 180 0.29 0.03 14.66
CA TRP A 180 0.00 -1.04 15.60
C TRP A 180 0.71 -2.31 15.18
N SER A 181 1.15 -3.10 16.15
CA SER A 181 1.63 -4.45 15.95
C SER A 181 0.54 -5.32 15.36
N MET A 182 0.99 -6.35 14.74
CA MET A 182 0.26 -7.27 13.92
C MET A 182 -1.11 -7.67 14.35
N MET A 183 -1.92 -7.89 13.35
CA MET A 183 -3.08 -8.74 13.40
C MET A 183 -2.84 -9.96 12.53
N GLU A 184 -3.16 -11.12 13.03
CA GLU A 184 -3.18 -12.33 12.23
C GLU A 184 -4.22 -12.22 11.14
N ALA A 185 -3.82 -12.47 9.90
CA ALA A 185 -4.70 -12.53 8.76
C ALA A 185 -4.61 -13.90 8.10
N ARG A 186 -5.73 -14.49 7.78
CA ARG A 186 -5.76 -15.62 6.86
C ARG A 186 -5.63 -15.09 5.43
N MET A 187 -4.86 -15.86 4.68
CA MET A 187 -4.46 -15.56 3.31
C MET A 187 -5.50 -15.12 2.32
N ILE A 188 -5.05 -14.36 1.40
CA ILE A 188 -5.75 -13.87 0.27
C ILE A 188 -4.94 -13.42 -0.86
N PRO A 189 -5.43 -13.16 -1.94
CA PRO A 189 -6.49 -13.71 -2.77
C PRO A 189 -6.01 -14.95 -3.55
N PRO A 190 -6.85 -15.62 -4.32
CA PRO A 190 -6.49 -16.86 -5.06
C PRO A 190 -5.26 -16.74 -5.96
N SER A 191 -4.98 -15.57 -6.51
CA SER A 191 -3.79 -15.32 -7.32
C SER A 191 -2.48 -15.31 -6.53
N ALA A 192 -2.55 -15.04 -5.23
CA ALA A 192 -1.40 -15.05 -4.32
C ALA A 192 -1.22 -16.41 -3.62
N GLN A 193 -2.25 -17.25 -3.59
CA GLN A 193 -2.24 -18.55 -2.90
C GLN A 193 -1.20 -19.53 -3.42
N ARG A 194 -0.66 -19.32 -4.61
CA ARG A 194 0.28 -20.27 -5.21
C ARG A 194 1.68 -20.25 -4.58
N ARG A 195 2.03 -19.23 -3.79
CA ARG A 195 3.40 -19.04 -3.32
C ARG A 195 3.53 -18.51 -1.89
N LEU A 196 2.48 -18.64 -1.06
CA LEU A 196 2.52 -18.01 0.25
C LEU A 196 2.69 -19.06 1.34
N ALA A 197 3.81 -18.99 2.06
CA ALA A 197 3.98 -19.63 3.35
C ALA A 197 3.83 -18.60 4.47
N SER A 198 3.26 -19.00 5.56
CA SER A 198 3.33 -18.27 6.81
C SER A 198 4.58 -18.66 7.59
N TYR A 199 5.15 -17.74 8.34
CA TYR A 199 6.22 -18.03 9.31
C TYR A 199 5.77 -18.98 10.43
N ASP A 200 4.48 -19.05 10.68
CA ASP A 200 3.89 -19.98 11.62
C ASP A 200 3.05 -21.03 10.90
N TYR A 201 3.07 -22.25 11.41
CA TYR A 201 2.37 -23.44 10.92
C TYR A 201 0.85 -23.28 10.72
N GLU A 202 0.28 -22.11 11.01
CA GLU A 202 -1.17 -21.84 10.99
C GLU A 202 -1.66 -21.01 9.79
N ASN A 203 -0.90 -20.84 8.71
CA ASN A 203 -1.32 -20.04 7.52
C ASN A 203 -1.73 -18.59 7.84
N SER A 204 -1.10 -17.96 8.80
CA SER A 204 -1.31 -16.55 9.12
C SER A 204 -0.26 -15.67 8.43
N ILE A 205 -0.66 -14.49 8.02
CA ILE A 205 0.22 -13.45 7.45
C ILE A 205 0.32 -12.32 8.46
N GLU A 206 1.53 -11.87 8.68
CA GLU A 206 1.79 -10.74 9.54
C GLU A 206 1.63 -9.42 8.80
N TYR A 207 0.95 -8.47 9.41
CA TYR A 207 0.83 -7.13 8.86
C TYR A 207 0.72 -6.05 9.94
N LEU A 208 1.13 -4.85 9.57
CA LEU A 208 1.04 -3.65 10.37
C LEU A 208 -0.04 -2.72 9.83
N VAL A 209 -0.79 -2.10 10.72
CA VAL A 209 -1.79 -1.09 10.37
C VAL A 209 -1.43 0.22 11.05
N CYS A 210 -1.35 1.31 10.30
CA CYS A 210 -1.10 2.63 10.89
C CYS A 210 -2.39 3.29 11.38
N ILE A 211 -2.24 4.32 12.21
CA ILE A 211 -3.36 5.08 12.77
C ILE A 211 -4.25 5.76 11.71
N ASN A 212 -3.77 5.90 10.48
CA ASN A 212 -4.52 6.44 9.34
C ASN A 212 -5.10 5.36 8.42
N GLY A 213 -4.99 4.07 8.79
CA GLY A 213 -5.58 2.97 8.04
C GLY A 213 -4.78 2.52 6.81
N HIS A 214 -3.50 2.87 6.70
CA HIS A 214 -2.63 2.20 5.75
C HIS A 214 -2.16 0.87 6.34
N LEU A 215 -2.02 -0.11 5.47
CA LEU A 215 -1.60 -1.47 5.82
C LEU A 215 -0.34 -1.82 5.05
N THR A 216 0.57 -2.51 5.70
CA THR A 216 1.78 -3.08 5.11
C THR A 216 1.94 -4.50 5.62
N GLY A 217 2.14 -5.45 4.73
CA GLY A 217 2.30 -6.85 5.10
C GLY A 217 3.42 -7.53 4.32
N MET A 218 3.92 -8.61 4.90
CA MET A 218 4.96 -9.45 4.31
C MET A 218 4.57 -10.92 4.41
N CYS A 219 4.97 -11.69 3.43
CA CYS A 219 4.82 -13.14 3.40
C CYS A 219 6.07 -13.77 2.78
N LEU A 220 6.32 -15.02 3.08
CA LEU A 220 7.30 -15.82 2.35
C LEU A 220 6.70 -16.36 1.07
N LEU A 221 7.50 -16.40 0.01
CA LEU A 221 7.14 -17.01 -1.26
C LEU A 221 7.68 -18.44 -1.28
N LEU A 222 6.81 -19.41 -1.49
CA LEU A 222 7.22 -20.79 -1.74
C LEU A 222 7.53 -20.99 -3.22
N PRO A 223 8.60 -21.72 -3.57
CA PRO A 223 8.82 -22.17 -4.93
C PRO A 223 7.60 -22.96 -5.41
N LEU A 224 7.22 -22.75 -6.67
CA LEU A 224 6.23 -23.64 -7.30
C LEU A 224 6.88 -25.03 -7.40
N PRO A 225 6.15 -26.12 -7.08
CA PRO A 225 6.63 -27.44 -7.42
C PRO A 225 6.85 -27.50 -8.94
N ASP A 226 8.01 -27.93 -9.35
CA ASP A 226 8.34 -28.10 -10.76
C ASP A 226 7.31 -29.05 -11.38
N SER A 227 6.66 -28.57 -12.43
CA SER A 227 5.60 -29.33 -13.14
C SER A 227 6.09 -30.58 -13.88
N ASP A 228 7.38 -30.88 -13.76
CA ASP A 228 8.02 -32.02 -14.45
C ASP A 228 8.06 -33.31 -13.63
N GLU A 229 7.77 -33.27 -12.31
CA GLU A 229 7.75 -34.51 -11.51
C GLU A 229 6.43 -35.30 -11.58
N GLU A 230 5.34 -34.73 -12.09
CA GLU A 230 4.06 -35.43 -12.24
C GLU A 230 3.95 -36.27 -13.55
N ARG A 231 4.98 -36.30 -14.40
CA ARG A 231 4.97 -37.10 -15.64
C ARG A 231 5.79 -38.40 -15.56
N ALA A 232 6.32 -38.74 -14.41
CA ALA A 232 7.11 -39.97 -14.20
C ALA A 232 6.52 -40.86 -13.11
N GLY A 233 5.22 -41.08 -13.13
CA GLY A 233 4.53 -42.04 -12.26
C GLY A 233 3.51 -42.81 -13.02
#